data_177a0713f2221cc5278e95fdd3752227
#
_entry.id   177a0713f2221cc5278e95fdd3752227
#
_cell.length_a   1.000
_cell.length_b   1.000
_cell.length_c   1.000
_cell.angle_alpha   90.00
_cell.angle_beta   90.00
_cell.angle_gamma   90.00
#
_symmetry.space_group_name_H-M   'P 1'
#
loop_
_entity.id
_entity.type
_entity.pdbx_description
1 polymer ?
#
loop_
_entity_poly.entity_id
_entity_poly.type
_entity_poly.pdbx_seq_one_letter_code
_entity_poly.pdbx_strand_id
1 'polypeptide(L)'
;MDNVTVEGFTGLVTTFCAERDVTAIVKGLRAASDFDYELQMAQMNASLAEVETVFVPTSPEWSFLASSLVKEVAAFGGDVSGLVPDFVREALVERLARSAGDDPA
;
A
#
# COMPACT_ATOMS: atom_id res chain seq x y z
N MET A 1 17.85 -0.40 8.70
CA MET A 1 18.34 0.74 7.92
C MET A 1 18.12 2.02 8.72
N ASP A 2 19.19 2.75 8.96
CA ASP A 2 19.14 3.93 9.86
C ASP A 2 18.44 5.13 9.24
N ASN A 3 18.29 5.13 7.92
CA ASN A 3 17.71 6.25 7.18
C ASN A 3 16.26 5.99 6.73
N VAL A 4 15.62 4.97 7.30
CA VAL A 4 14.24 4.63 6.98
C VAL A 4 13.41 4.62 8.25
N THR A 5 12.27 5.30 8.23
CA THR A 5 11.30 5.28 9.32
C THR A 5 9.95 4.84 8.77
N VAL A 6 9.12 4.27 9.62
CA VAL A 6 7.75 3.87 9.27
C VAL A 6 6.79 4.68 10.11
N GLU A 7 5.88 5.38 9.46
CA GLU A 7 4.88 6.20 10.13
C GLU A 7 3.51 5.98 9.50
N GLY A 8 2.48 5.96 10.33
CA GLY A 8 1.10 5.96 9.86
C GLY A 8 0.54 7.38 9.89
N PHE A 9 -0.46 7.63 9.07
CA PHE A 9 -1.16 8.92 9.08
C PHE A 9 -2.61 8.73 8.65
N THR A 10 -3.43 9.72 8.98
CA THR A 10 -4.81 9.82 8.49
C THR A 10 -4.95 11.15 7.76
N GLY A 11 -5.91 11.21 6.83
CA GLY A 11 -6.14 12.40 6.04
C GLY A 11 -5.35 12.40 4.73
N LEU A 12 -5.08 13.58 4.21
CA LEU A 12 -4.42 13.74 2.92
C LEU A 12 -2.92 13.46 3.01
N VAL A 13 -2.40 12.74 2.03
CA VAL A 13 -0.97 12.48 1.93
C VAL A 13 -0.18 13.77 1.76
N THR A 14 -0.75 14.77 1.07
CA THR A 14 -0.09 16.07 0.89
C THR A 14 0.10 16.83 2.20
N THR A 15 -0.87 16.73 3.11
CA THR A 15 -0.75 17.30 4.45
C THR A 15 0.37 16.63 5.22
N PHE A 16 0.42 15.31 5.17
CA PHE A 16 1.49 14.54 5.80
C PHE A 16 2.86 14.93 5.23
N CYS A 17 2.96 15.03 3.91
CA CYS A 17 4.21 15.42 3.25
C CYS A 17 4.67 16.81 3.69
N ALA A 18 3.76 17.76 3.79
CA ALA A 18 4.08 19.12 4.22
C ALA A 18 4.59 19.13 5.67
N GLU A 19 3.94 18.37 6.54
CA GLU A 19 4.33 18.29 7.96
C GLU A 19 5.70 17.64 8.17
N ARG A 20 6.13 16.79 7.25
CA ARG A 20 7.40 16.05 7.33
C ARG A 20 8.47 16.58 6.39
N ASP A 21 8.21 17.69 5.71
CA ASP A 21 9.14 18.27 4.72
C ASP A 21 9.52 17.25 3.63
N VAL A 22 8.56 16.44 3.20
CA VAL A 22 8.76 15.48 2.12
C VAL A 22 8.78 16.21 0.79
N THR A 23 9.82 16.00 -0.01
CA THR A 23 9.98 16.63 -1.31
C THR A 23 9.56 15.73 -2.47
N ALA A 24 9.58 14.42 -2.27
CA ALA A 24 9.21 13.47 -3.30
C ALA A 24 8.51 12.25 -2.70
N ILE A 25 7.51 11.78 -3.43
CA ILE A 25 6.82 10.52 -3.14
C ILE A 25 7.31 9.50 -4.16
N VAL A 26 7.72 8.32 -3.72
CA VAL A 26 8.11 7.22 -4.60
C VAL A 26 6.98 6.21 -4.65
N LYS A 27 6.51 5.89 -5.84
CA LYS A 27 5.43 4.93 -6.05
C LYS A 27 5.83 3.83 -7.01
N GLY A 28 5.48 2.60 -6.68
CA GLY A 28 5.64 1.47 -7.59
C GLY A 28 4.48 1.41 -8.57
N LEU A 29 4.77 1.09 -9.83
CA LEU A 29 3.77 0.84 -10.85
C LEU A 29 3.81 -0.60 -11.28
N ARG A 30 2.65 -1.26 -11.27
CA ARG A 30 2.51 -2.67 -11.64
C ARG A 30 2.01 -2.85 -13.07
N ALA A 31 1.12 -1.97 -13.53
CA ALA A 31 0.48 -2.08 -14.84
C ALA A 31 0.19 -0.69 -15.41
N ALA A 32 0.02 -0.63 -16.73
CA ALA A 32 -0.30 0.61 -17.43
C ALA A 32 -1.61 1.24 -16.95
N SER A 33 -2.59 0.41 -16.59
CA SER A 33 -3.87 0.90 -16.07
C SER A 33 -3.73 1.62 -14.73
N ASP A 34 -2.74 1.25 -13.92
CA ASP A 34 -2.44 1.95 -12.67
C ASP A 34 -1.86 3.34 -12.95
N PHE A 35 -1.11 3.48 -14.06
CA PHE A 35 -0.38 4.70 -14.36
C PHE A 35 -1.32 5.89 -14.59
N ASP A 36 -2.43 5.69 -15.30
CA ASP A 36 -3.36 6.79 -15.59
C ASP A 36 -3.92 7.40 -14.31
N TYR A 37 -4.36 6.58 -13.37
CA TYR A 37 -4.87 7.02 -12.09
C TYR A 37 -3.76 7.66 -11.25
N GLU A 38 -2.61 7.01 -11.19
CA GLU A 38 -1.48 7.49 -10.40
C GLU A 38 -0.92 8.82 -10.93
N LEU A 39 -0.95 9.02 -12.25
CA LEU A 39 -0.55 10.28 -12.85
C LEU A 39 -1.49 11.41 -12.43
N GLN A 40 -2.80 11.17 -12.44
CA GLN A 40 -3.78 12.16 -11.99
C GLN A 40 -3.56 12.51 -10.52
N MET A 41 -3.30 11.52 -9.68
CA MET A 41 -3.00 11.73 -8.26
C MET A 41 -1.72 12.55 -8.07
N ALA A 42 -0.68 12.24 -8.85
CA ALA A 42 0.59 12.98 -8.79
C ALA A 42 0.38 14.45 -9.15
N GLN A 43 -0.41 14.72 -10.19
CA GLN A 43 -0.72 16.07 -10.61
C GLN A 43 -1.55 16.82 -9.56
N MET A 44 -2.52 16.15 -8.96
CA MET A 44 -3.32 16.74 -7.89
C MET A 44 -2.44 17.05 -6.67
N ASN A 45 -1.59 16.11 -6.27
CA ASN A 45 -0.69 16.33 -5.14
C ASN A 45 0.28 17.49 -5.39
N ALA A 46 0.80 17.60 -6.60
CA ALA A 46 1.69 18.71 -6.95
C ALA A 46 0.97 20.07 -6.90
N SER A 47 -0.34 20.08 -7.19
CA SER A 47 -1.12 21.32 -7.12
C SER A 47 -1.47 21.72 -5.68
N LEU A 48 -1.53 20.75 -4.77
CA LEU A 48 -1.88 21.00 -3.36
C LEU A 48 -0.67 21.27 -2.48
N ALA A 49 0.49 20.78 -2.86
CA ALA A 49 1.73 20.94 -2.11
C ALA A 49 2.93 20.84 -3.04
N GLU A 50 4.09 21.33 -2.59
CA GLU A 50 5.33 21.25 -3.37
C GLU A 50 5.95 19.86 -3.21
N VAL A 51 5.29 18.85 -3.78
CA VAL A 51 5.76 17.47 -3.71
C VAL A 51 5.73 16.84 -5.10
N GLU A 52 6.84 16.24 -5.49
CA GLU A 52 6.97 15.51 -6.75
C GLU A 52 6.70 14.05 -6.55
N THR A 53 6.21 13.35 -7.58
CA THR A 53 6.02 11.91 -7.53
C THR A 53 6.96 11.24 -8.53
N VAL A 54 7.71 10.25 -8.06
CA VAL A 54 8.61 9.45 -8.87
C VAL A 54 8.03 8.05 -8.98
N PHE A 55 7.85 7.57 -10.20
CA PHE A 55 7.32 6.23 -10.46
C PHE A 55 8.45 5.25 -10.74
N VAL A 56 8.37 4.09 -10.10
CA VAL A 56 9.36 3.02 -10.27
C VAL A 56 8.63 1.77 -10.71
N PRO A 57 9.07 1.10 -11.79
CA PRO A 57 8.47 -0.17 -12.18
C PRO A 57 8.65 -1.21 -11.09
N THR A 58 7.59 -1.96 -10.80
CA THR A 58 7.69 -3.07 -9.86
C THR A 58 8.29 -4.29 -10.54
N SER A 59 8.81 -5.22 -9.74
CA SER A 59 9.33 -6.48 -10.27
C SER A 59 8.21 -7.25 -10.98
N PRO A 60 8.42 -7.76 -12.20
CA PRO A 60 7.41 -8.58 -12.89
C PRO A 60 6.97 -9.80 -12.07
N GLU A 61 7.87 -10.35 -11.26
CA GLU A 61 7.58 -11.48 -10.38
C GLU A 61 6.44 -11.17 -9.39
N TRP A 62 6.35 -9.93 -8.93
CA TRP A 62 5.37 -9.53 -7.93
C TRP A 62 4.31 -8.57 -8.45
N SER A 63 4.28 -8.34 -9.76
CA SER A 63 3.38 -7.33 -10.34
C SER A 63 1.89 -7.66 -10.15
N PHE A 64 1.54 -8.95 -9.96
CA PHE A 64 0.17 -9.37 -9.70
C PHE A 64 -0.27 -9.09 -8.26
N LEU A 65 0.67 -8.83 -7.37
CA LEU A 65 0.41 -8.77 -5.94
C LEU A 65 -0.23 -7.44 -5.55
N ALA A 66 -1.39 -7.51 -4.91
CA ALA A 66 -2.09 -6.36 -4.36
C ALA A 66 -2.62 -6.73 -2.99
N SER A 67 -2.68 -5.78 -2.07
CA SER A 67 -3.16 -6.05 -0.71
C SER A 67 -4.59 -6.56 -0.69
N SER A 68 -5.45 -6.05 -1.57
CA SER A 68 -6.83 -6.51 -1.68
C SER A 68 -6.91 -7.98 -2.08
N LEU A 69 -6.07 -8.41 -3.02
CA LEU A 69 -6.02 -9.80 -3.47
C LEU A 69 -5.50 -10.73 -2.38
N VAL A 70 -4.46 -10.30 -1.66
CA VAL A 70 -3.92 -11.07 -0.53
C VAL A 70 -4.98 -11.26 0.55
N LYS A 71 -5.70 -10.21 0.89
CA LYS A 71 -6.78 -10.27 1.88
C LYS A 71 -7.90 -11.22 1.44
N GLU A 72 -8.27 -11.18 0.17
CA GLU A 72 -9.30 -12.05 -0.40
C GLU A 72 -8.88 -13.52 -0.33
N VAL A 73 -7.67 -13.82 -0.78
CA VAL A 73 -7.14 -15.19 -0.74
C VAL A 73 -7.11 -15.72 0.70
N ALA A 74 -6.61 -14.92 1.63
CA ALA A 74 -6.55 -15.31 3.03
C ALA A 74 -7.93 -15.49 3.64
N ALA A 75 -8.90 -14.64 3.27
CA ALA A 75 -10.27 -14.72 3.77
C ALA A 75 -10.96 -16.03 3.37
N PHE A 76 -10.60 -16.59 2.21
CA PHE A 76 -11.12 -17.87 1.74
C PHE A 76 -10.24 -19.07 2.14
N GLY A 77 -9.32 -18.87 3.06
CA GLY A 77 -8.49 -19.94 3.60
C GLY A 77 -7.27 -20.30 2.75
N GLY A 78 -6.95 -19.49 1.74
CA GLY A 78 -5.78 -19.71 0.93
C GLY A 78 -4.48 -19.41 1.68
N ASP A 79 -3.41 -20.07 1.30
CA ASP A 79 -2.08 -19.87 1.89
C ASP A 79 -1.39 -18.67 1.24
N VAL A 80 -1.13 -17.62 2.03
CA VAL A 80 -0.42 -16.43 1.58
C VAL A 80 1.05 -16.41 2.02
N SER A 81 1.56 -17.51 2.57
CA SER A 81 2.98 -17.63 2.88
C SER A 81 3.78 -17.51 1.59
N GLY A 82 4.91 -16.82 1.61
CA GLY A 82 5.67 -16.55 0.41
C GLY A 82 5.17 -15.34 -0.40
N LEU A 83 3.97 -14.83 -0.14
CA LEU A 83 3.45 -13.62 -0.77
C LEU A 83 3.66 -12.40 0.13
N VAL A 84 3.71 -12.61 1.44
CA VAL A 84 3.90 -11.56 2.44
C VAL A 84 4.89 -12.07 3.50
N PRO A 85 5.54 -11.16 4.25
CA PRO A 85 6.36 -11.58 5.39
C PRO A 85 5.56 -12.35 6.44
N ASP A 86 6.21 -13.22 7.18
CA ASP A 86 5.55 -14.09 8.17
C ASP A 86 4.74 -13.29 9.19
N PHE A 87 5.27 -12.19 9.69
CA PHE A 87 4.55 -11.39 10.68
C PHE A 87 3.29 -10.74 10.10
N VAL A 88 3.28 -10.44 8.81
CA VAL A 88 2.10 -9.91 8.13
C VAL A 88 1.05 -11.00 7.98
N ARG A 89 1.48 -12.20 7.59
CA ARG A 89 0.58 -13.36 7.48
C ARG A 89 -0.08 -13.67 8.81
N GLU A 90 0.69 -13.70 9.88
CA GLU A 90 0.17 -13.98 11.23
C GLU A 90 -0.85 -12.92 11.66
N ALA A 91 -0.54 -11.65 11.44
CA ALA A 91 -1.45 -10.56 11.77
C ALA A 91 -2.74 -10.64 10.96
N LEU A 92 -2.64 -11.00 9.68
CA LEU A 92 -3.78 -11.14 8.78
C LEU A 92 -4.70 -12.27 9.21
N VAL A 93 -4.13 -13.45 9.52
CA VAL A 93 -4.89 -14.60 10.00
C VAL A 93 -5.62 -14.29 11.30
N GLU A 94 -4.94 -13.63 12.24
CA GLU A 94 -5.55 -13.22 13.50
C GLU A 94 -6.70 -12.22 13.28
N ARG A 95 -6.50 -11.25 12.40
CA ARG A 95 -7.53 -10.25 12.11
C ARG A 95 -8.77 -10.87 11.48
N LEU A 96 -8.58 -11.80 10.56
CA LEU A 96 -9.68 -12.49 9.89
C LEU A 96 -10.43 -13.41 10.85
N ALA A 97 -9.71 -14.07 11.77
CA ALA A 97 -10.33 -14.91 12.78
C ALA A 97 -11.21 -14.08 13.73
N ARG A 98 -10.74 -12.88 14.12
CA ARG A 98 -11.53 -11.97 14.95
C ARG A 98 -12.76 -11.47 14.22
N SER A 99 -12.62 -11.08 12.94
CA SER A 99 -13.74 -10.61 12.13
C SER A 99 -14.80 -11.70 11.95
N ALA A 100 -14.37 -12.94 11.74
CA ALA A 100 -15.28 -14.08 11.62
C ALA A 100 -16.02 -14.33 12.93
N GLY A 101 -15.33 -14.20 14.08
CA GLY A 101 -15.93 -14.35 15.40
C GLY A 101 -16.93 -13.25 15.75
N ASP A 102 -16.73 -12.06 15.20
CA ASP A 102 -17.60 -10.89 15.42
C ASP A 102 -18.78 -10.85 14.47
N ASP A 103 -18.76 -11.65 13.40
CA ASP A 103 -19.84 -11.69 12.42
C ASP A 103 -21.04 -12.44 13.00
N PRO A 104 -22.19 -11.78 13.15
CA PRO A 104 -23.40 -12.41 13.68
C PRO A 104 -24.09 -13.33 12.67
N ALA A 105 -23.37 -14.02 11.89
CA ALA A 105 -23.81 -14.85 10.75
C ALA A 105 -25.25 -15.32 10.77
#